data_19325f43041101617c523d7166335e2e
#
_entry.id   19325f43041101617c523d7166335e2e
#
_cell.length_a   1.000
_cell.length_b   1.000
_cell.length_c   1.000
_cell.angle_alpha   90.00
_cell.angle_beta   90.00
_cell.angle_gamma   90.00
#
_symmetry.space_group_name_H-M   'P 1'
#
loop_
_entity.id
_entity.type
_entity.pdbx_description
1 polymer ?
#
loop_
_entity_poly.entity_id
_entity_poly.type
_entity_poly.pdbx_seq_one_letter_code
_entity_poly.pdbx_strand_id
1 'polypeptide(L)'
;MKLAELLYQDSLKAGSNRYPFGMQFKGRFTKGLLVALILTLIPITAFSAQKITPGSTCKVYKQKVANQNKVYTCIKSGKKLVWNKGVAVVKPTPTPTPTPTPTPTPTPTPTPTPTPIVTYPEGPTGFDDLVENYKGISYAAWSKSSSQIKSSSAVSPALKIMTGPNTKLIFEKPAAIFDLIARLYPGYGPANDFTVLSFGYDDREWAQTQLKTLKPNDPTNGWVLEVGCVTRQTCWGGSVYTDQKVSQVLIATTEVLDENHTSGMLLAHEYTHAVQQNQMRFPQPWLNDTYPPVWLHEGGAQFSQNVAINYQSFEKYSSYRRDVSSIIFNDSKIDSQWIQEYLRGGTDLTWVRKYDRWIMYVMGAMFVEALVAIKGPEPTMEVWKLTGNGLKFPQAFEKVYGISFEKALPVISKAIALELGRG
;
A
#
# COMPACT_ATOMS: atom_id res chain seq x y z
N MET A 1 -2.52 16.37 24.99
CA MET A 1 -2.08 15.57 26.14
C MET A 1 -2.96 14.34 26.38
N LYS A 2 -4.27 14.44 26.52
CA LYS A 2 -5.13 13.26 26.81
C LYS A 2 -5.20 12.16 25.72
N LEU A 3 -5.00 12.46 24.44
CA LEU A 3 -5.13 11.46 23.36
C LEU A 3 -3.87 10.61 23.18
N ALA A 4 -2.68 11.23 23.22
CA ALA A 4 -1.41 10.49 23.21
C ALA A 4 -1.30 9.61 24.47
N GLU A 5 -1.74 10.11 25.62
CA GLU A 5 -1.81 9.37 26.89
C GLU A 5 -2.84 8.23 26.87
N LEU A 6 -3.96 8.42 26.16
CA LEU A 6 -5.01 7.41 25.97
C LEU A 6 -4.59 6.32 24.98
N LEU A 7 -3.83 6.63 23.93
CA LEU A 7 -3.25 5.65 23.01
C LEU A 7 -2.11 4.85 23.69
N TYR A 8 -1.38 5.49 24.61
CA TYR A 8 -0.30 4.87 25.37
C TYR A 8 -0.79 3.86 26.42
N GLN A 9 -1.86 4.17 27.15
CA GLN A 9 -2.42 3.27 28.18
C GLN A 9 -2.94 1.94 27.59
N ASP A 10 -3.42 1.96 26.35
CA ASP A 10 -3.91 0.76 25.68
C ASP A 10 -2.77 -0.12 25.10
N SER A 11 -1.62 0.48 24.75
CA SER A 11 -0.46 -0.29 24.30
C SER A 11 0.17 -1.12 25.46
N LEU A 12 0.06 -0.65 26.69
CA LEU A 12 0.57 -1.36 27.89
C LEU A 12 -0.34 -2.50 28.34
N LYS A 13 -1.66 -2.42 28.09
CA LYS A 13 -2.61 -3.50 28.44
C LYS A 13 -2.67 -4.62 27.40
N ALA A 14 -2.26 -4.36 26.16
CA ALA A 14 -2.23 -5.33 25.06
C ALA A 14 -1.00 -6.26 25.07
N GLY A 15 -0.14 -6.18 26.07
CA GLY A 15 1.12 -6.93 26.18
C GLY A 15 1.00 -8.45 26.42
N SER A 16 -0.18 -9.06 26.32
CA SER A 16 -0.33 -10.51 26.50
C SER A 16 -1.13 -11.24 25.41
N ASN A 17 -1.69 -10.55 24.42
CA ASN A 17 -2.39 -11.25 23.35
C ASN A 17 -1.62 -11.08 22.03
N ARG A 18 -1.11 -12.19 21.52
CA ARG A 18 -0.40 -12.34 20.24
C ARG A 18 -1.23 -11.72 19.12
N TYR A 19 -0.70 -10.68 18.50
CA TYR A 19 -1.27 -10.08 17.31
C TYR A 19 -1.34 -11.11 16.19
N PRO A 20 -2.49 -11.31 15.49
CA PRO A 20 -2.60 -12.26 14.39
C PRO A 20 -2.08 -11.67 13.06
N PHE A 21 -1.00 -10.90 13.07
CA PHE A 21 -0.32 -10.44 11.85
C PHE A 21 0.98 -11.22 11.63
N GLY A 22 0.89 -12.52 11.76
CA GLY A 22 1.87 -13.48 11.35
C GLY A 22 1.19 -14.62 10.64
N MET A 23 0.40 -14.36 9.58
CA MET A 23 -0.04 -15.43 8.71
C MET A 23 1.16 -15.96 7.95
N GLN A 24 1.72 -17.05 8.48
CA GLN A 24 2.60 -17.92 7.69
C GLN A 24 1.76 -18.48 6.54
N PHE A 25 1.95 -17.94 5.35
CA PHE A 25 1.51 -18.59 4.13
C PHE A 25 2.22 -19.93 4.00
N LYS A 26 1.56 -21.02 4.40
CA LYS A 26 1.90 -22.36 3.94
C LYS A 26 1.39 -22.54 2.52
N GLY A 27 1.91 -21.77 1.58
CA GLY A 27 1.78 -22.04 0.16
C GLY A 27 2.72 -23.19 -0.21
N ARG A 28 2.16 -24.32 -0.59
CA ARG A 28 2.89 -25.38 -1.28
C ARG A 28 3.36 -24.82 -2.62
N PHE A 29 4.60 -24.37 -2.68
CA PHE A 29 5.28 -24.10 -3.94
C PHE A 29 5.58 -25.43 -4.64
N THR A 30 4.78 -25.78 -5.63
CA THR A 30 5.19 -26.72 -6.68
C THR A 30 6.36 -26.10 -7.43
N LYS A 31 7.48 -26.80 -7.46
CA LYS A 31 8.70 -26.41 -8.16
C LYS A 31 8.43 -26.37 -9.67
N GLY A 32 8.10 -25.20 -10.20
CA GLY A 32 8.12 -24.91 -11.63
C GLY A 32 9.45 -24.23 -11.97
N LEU A 33 10.30 -24.96 -12.71
CA LEU A 33 11.58 -24.50 -13.21
C LEU A 33 11.36 -23.41 -14.27
N LEU A 34 11.51 -22.15 -13.93
CA LEU A 34 11.56 -21.05 -14.90
C LEU A 34 13.01 -20.58 -15.05
N VAL A 35 13.64 -21.01 -16.13
CA VAL A 35 14.93 -20.49 -16.60
C VAL A 35 14.65 -19.09 -17.18
N ALA A 36 14.87 -18.05 -16.39
CA ALA A 36 14.85 -16.68 -16.89
C ALA A 36 16.22 -16.34 -17.49
N LEU A 37 16.25 -16.14 -18.80
CA LEU A 37 17.40 -15.65 -19.56
C LEU A 37 17.56 -14.15 -19.26
N ILE A 38 18.41 -13.79 -18.30
CA ILE A 38 18.75 -12.39 -18.03
C ILE A 38 19.90 -11.99 -18.97
N LEU A 39 19.58 -11.29 -20.02
CA LEU A 39 20.54 -10.50 -20.82
C LEU A 39 20.85 -9.22 -20.01
N THR A 40 21.89 -9.27 -19.18
CA THR A 40 22.46 -8.06 -18.58
C THR A 40 23.40 -7.39 -19.59
N LEU A 41 22.99 -6.26 -20.12
CA LEU A 41 23.87 -5.29 -20.79
C LEU A 41 24.84 -4.71 -19.76
N ILE A 42 26.06 -5.25 -19.72
CA ILE A 42 27.15 -4.68 -18.94
C ILE A 42 27.81 -3.59 -19.78
N PRO A 43 28.01 -2.36 -19.27
CA PRO A 43 28.77 -1.34 -19.97
C PRO A 43 30.23 -1.81 -20.12
N ILE A 44 30.73 -1.80 -21.33
CA ILE A 44 32.12 -2.11 -21.65
C ILE A 44 32.99 -0.94 -21.19
N THR A 45 33.54 -1.02 -20.00
CA THR A 45 34.66 -0.18 -19.61
C THR A 45 35.91 -0.75 -20.28
N ALA A 46 36.56 0.09 -21.09
CA ALA A 46 37.83 -0.26 -21.76
C ALA A 46 38.89 -0.56 -20.70
N PHE A 47 39.13 -1.85 -20.46
CA PHE A 47 40.27 -2.30 -19.70
C PHE A 47 41.51 -2.34 -20.60
N SER A 48 42.56 -1.59 -20.23
CA SER A 48 43.89 -1.74 -20.74
C SER A 48 44.28 -3.23 -20.86
N ALA A 49 44.72 -3.63 -22.05
CA ALA A 49 45.02 -5.02 -22.38
C ALA A 49 46.24 -5.55 -21.57
N GLN A 50 45.98 -6.02 -20.37
CA GLN A 50 46.99 -6.68 -19.58
C GLN A 50 47.29 -8.06 -20.22
N LYS A 51 48.53 -8.32 -20.63
CA LYS A 51 49.00 -9.54 -21.26
C LYS A 51 48.80 -10.70 -20.27
N ILE A 52 47.84 -11.62 -20.54
CA ILE A 52 47.58 -12.76 -19.69
C ILE A 52 48.55 -13.89 -20.08
N THR A 53 49.37 -14.32 -19.15
CA THR A 53 50.33 -15.44 -19.32
C THR A 53 49.89 -16.64 -18.45
N PRO A 54 49.82 -17.85 -18.99
CA PRO A 54 49.58 -19.04 -18.19
C PRO A 54 50.49 -19.12 -16.96
N GLY A 55 49.93 -19.41 -15.79
CA GLY A 55 50.64 -19.47 -14.53
C GLY A 55 50.83 -18.12 -13.82
N SER A 56 50.56 -16.96 -14.47
CA SER A 56 50.58 -15.68 -13.78
C SER A 56 49.39 -15.57 -12.82
N THR A 57 49.52 -14.74 -11.76
CA THR A 57 48.50 -14.57 -10.71
C THR A 57 47.24 -13.94 -11.23
N CYS A 58 46.11 -14.42 -10.78
CA CYS A 58 44.76 -13.83 -11.01
C CYS A 58 44.09 -13.51 -9.68
N LYS A 59 43.03 -12.69 -9.73
CA LYS A 59 42.41 -12.13 -8.50
C LYS A 59 41.16 -12.86 -8.07
N VAL A 60 40.39 -13.39 -9.01
CA VAL A 60 39.06 -13.96 -8.74
C VAL A 60 38.99 -15.41 -9.22
N TYR A 61 38.75 -16.36 -8.33
CA TYR A 61 38.60 -17.76 -8.65
C TYR A 61 37.46 -18.01 -9.65
N LYS A 62 37.72 -18.84 -10.67
CA LYS A 62 36.82 -19.15 -11.81
C LYS A 62 36.56 -17.99 -12.76
N GLN A 63 37.15 -16.85 -12.60
CA GLN A 63 37.09 -15.75 -13.58
C GLN A 63 37.57 -16.26 -14.95
N LYS A 64 36.81 -15.96 -16.02
CA LYS A 64 37.18 -16.29 -17.40
C LYS A 64 37.52 -15.03 -18.17
N VAL A 65 38.60 -15.00 -18.93
CA VAL A 65 39.03 -13.90 -19.78
C VAL A 65 39.45 -14.42 -21.12
N ALA A 66 38.94 -13.85 -22.20
CA ALA A 66 39.35 -14.15 -23.58
C ALA A 66 40.55 -13.24 -23.93
N ASN A 67 41.65 -13.84 -24.37
CA ASN A 67 42.84 -13.14 -24.85
C ASN A 67 43.54 -14.00 -25.92
N GLN A 68 43.93 -13.37 -27.04
CA GLN A 68 44.64 -14.03 -28.14
C GLN A 68 44.01 -15.34 -28.60
N ASN A 69 42.73 -15.35 -28.92
CA ASN A 69 41.94 -16.51 -29.35
C ASN A 69 41.93 -17.70 -28.37
N LYS A 70 42.19 -17.44 -27.10
CA LYS A 70 42.09 -18.44 -26.02
C LYS A 70 41.23 -17.88 -24.88
N VAL A 71 40.48 -18.76 -24.21
CA VAL A 71 39.80 -18.46 -22.97
C VAL A 71 40.62 -18.99 -21.81
N TYR A 72 41.08 -18.09 -20.97
CA TYR A 72 41.81 -18.38 -19.75
C TYR A 72 40.85 -18.40 -18.57
N THR A 73 41.03 -19.36 -17.68
CA THR A 73 40.25 -19.46 -16.43
C THR A 73 41.20 -19.35 -15.24
N CYS A 74 40.82 -18.54 -14.26
CA CYS A 74 41.55 -18.40 -13.00
C CYS A 74 41.29 -19.66 -12.14
N ILE A 75 42.34 -20.44 -11.86
CA ILE A 75 42.27 -21.71 -11.11
C ILE A 75 43.10 -21.61 -9.84
N LYS A 76 42.82 -22.49 -8.86
CA LYS A 76 43.62 -22.64 -7.64
C LYS A 76 44.78 -23.57 -7.89
N SER A 77 46.01 -23.13 -7.65
CA SER A 77 47.22 -23.91 -7.69
C SER A 77 47.95 -23.77 -6.34
N GLY A 78 47.81 -24.77 -5.49
CA GLY A 78 48.25 -24.71 -4.11
C GLY A 78 47.57 -23.59 -3.34
N LYS A 79 48.33 -22.68 -2.75
CA LYS A 79 47.83 -21.52 -2.00
C LYS A 79 47.62 -20.27 -2.86
N LYS A 80 47.81 -20.34 -4.19
CA LYS A 80 47.73 -19.18 -5.10
C LYS A 80 46.62 -19.37 -6.15
N LEU A 81 46.11 -18.26 -6.67
CA LEU A 81 45.22 -18.22 -7.83
C LEU A 81 46.04 -17.86 -9.06
N VAL A 82 45.95 -18.66 -10.11
CA VAL A 82 46.73 -18.49 -11.35
C VAL A 82 45.89 -18.74 -12.60
N TRP A 83 46.25 -18.13 -13.72
CA TRP A 83 45.61 -18.40 -15.01
C TRP A 83 46.05 -19.78 -15.55
N ASN A 84 45.07 -20.58 -16.01
CA ASN A 84 45.32 -21.87 -16.68
C ASN A 84 45.99 -21.66 -18.06
N LYS A 85 46.27 -22.76 -18.77
CA LYS A 85 46.92 -22.76 -20.11
C LYS A 85 46.06 -22.11 -21.21
N GLY A 86 44.80 -21.75 -20.93
CA GLY A 86 43.84 -21.26 -21.90
C GLY A 86 43.34 -22.31 -22.89
N VAL A 87 42.08 -22.31 -23.21
CA VAL A 87 41.44 -23.16 -24.22
C VAL A 87 41.23 -22.38 -25.49
N ALA A 88 41.63 -22.90 -26.64
CA ALA A 88 41.45 -22.25 -27.93
C ALA A 88 39.94 -22.05 -28.23
N VAL A 89 39.57 -20.87 -28.72
CA VAL A 89 38.24 -20.61 -29.24
C VAL A 89 38.17 -21.26 -30.64
N VAL A 90 37.47 -22.39 -30.75
CA VAL A 90 37.26 -23.02 -32.04
C VAL A 90 36.28 -22.14 -32.83
N LYS A 91 36.77 -21.57 -33.93
CA LYS A 91 35.91 -20.83 -34.86
C LYS A 91 35.02 -21.87 -35.58
N PRO A 92 33.70 -21.74 -35.57
CA PRO A 92 32.85 -22.69 -36.27
C PRO A 92 33.23 -22.74 -37.76
N THR A 93 33.50 -23.92 -38.29
CA THR A 93 33.67 -24.15 -39.72
C THR A 93 32.37 -23.78 -40.43
N PRO A 94 32.38 -23.07 -41.55
CA PRO A 94 31.16 -22.79 -42.29
C PRO A 94 30.49 -24.10 -42.72
N THR A 95 29.31 -24.34 -42.22
CA THR A 95 28.44 -25.44 -42.63
C THR A 95 28.06 -25.24 -44.08
N PRO A 96 28.15 -26.28 -44.96
CA PRO A 96 27.70 -26.12 -46.35
C PRO A 96 26.26 -25.66 -46.38
N THR A 97 25.98 -24.67 -47.23
CA THR A 97 24.64 -24.11 -47.43
C THR A 97 23.68 -25.24 -47.81
N PRO A 98 22.63 -25.51 -47.03
CA PRO A 98 21.66 -26.53 -47.40
C PRO A 98 20.90 -26.09 -48.66
N THR A 99 20.73 -27.05 -49.56
CA THR A 99 19.84 -26.93 -50.73
C THR A 99 18.45 -26.48 -50.23
N PRO A 100 17.77 -25.52 -50.85
CA PRO A 100 16.48 -25.04 -50.38
C PRO A 100 15.48 -26.20 -50.31
N THR A 101 15.13 -26.59 -49.12
CA THR A 101 14.00 -27.47 -48.88
C THR A 101 12.73 -26.72 -49.19
N PRO A 102 11.73 -27.33 -49.86
CA PRO A 102 10.48 -26.65 -50.15
C PRO A 102 9.89 -26.07 -48.87
N THR A 103 9.60 -24.77 -48.89
CA THR A 103 8.99 -24.02 -47.77
C THR A 103 7.72 -24.73 -47.32
N PRO A 104 7.61 -25.19 -46.08
CA PRO A 104 6.37 -25.78 -45.61
C PRO A 104 5.27 -24.77 -45.72
N THR A 105 4.13 -25.17 -46.27
CA THR A 105 2.91 -24.39 -46.27
C THR A 105 2.64 -23.92 -44.84
N PRO A 106 2.39 -22.60 -44.61
CA PRO A 106 2.17 -22.10 -43.25
C PRO A 106 1.00 -22.87 -42.65
N THR A 107 1.27 -23.58 -41.55
CA THR A 107 0.23 -24.16 -40.71
C THR A 107 -0.64 -22.99 -40.21
N PRO A 108 -1.96 -23.03 -40.33
CA PRO A 108 -2.80 -21.95 -39.86
C PRO A 108 -2.50 -21.69 -38.36
N THR A 109 -2.11 -20.45 -38.10
CA THR A 109 -1.90 -19.99 -36.70
C THR A 109 -3.20 -20.24 -35.95
N PRO A 110 -3.19 -20.95 -34.79
CA PRO A 110 -4.42 -21.18 -34.04
C PRO A 110 -5.04 -19.82 -33.72
N THR A 111 -6.30 -19.66 -34.12
CA THR A 111 -7.08 -18.49 -33.72
C THR A 111 -7.06 -18.39 -32.22
N PRO A 112 -6.68 -17.24 -31.61
CA PRO A 112 -6.66 -17.12 -30.16
C PRO A 112 -8.05 -17.45 -29.63
N THR A 113 -8.12 -18.44 -28.77
CA THR A 113 -9.36 -18.77 -28.04
C THR A 113 -9.80 -17.51 -27.29
N PRO A 114 -11.04 -17.03 -27.48
CA PRO A 114 -11.49 -15.83 -26.77
C PRO A 114 -11.34 -16.05 -25.26
N THR A 115 -10.62 -15.14 -24.61
CA THR A 115 -10.52 -15.13 -23.14
C THR A 115 -11.91 -15.00 -22.57
N PRO A 116 -12.32 -15.83 -21.61
CA PRO A 116 -13.65 -15.74 -21.00
C PRO A 116 -13.86 -14.31 -20.46
N ILE A 117 -14.95 -13.68 -20.88
CA ILE A 117 -15.34 -12.38 -20.33
C ILE A 117 -15.83 -12.63 -18.92
N VAL A 118 -15.08 -12.18 -17.92
CA VAL A 118 -15.52 -12.23 -16.51
C VAL A 118 -16.58 -11.14 -16.34
N THR A 119 -17.81 -11.55 -16.07
CA THR A 119 -18.92 -10.65 -15.72
C THR A 119 -19.00 -10.52 -14.21
N TYR A 120 -19.04 -9.29 -13.73
CA TYR A 120 -19.22 -8.99 -12.31
C TYR A 120 -20.69 -8.63 -12.04
N PRO A 121 -21.22 -8.85 -10.82
CA PRO A 121 -22.55 -8.40 -10.44
C PRO A 121 -22.72 -6.90 -10.66
N GLU A 122 -23.92 -6.48 -11.02
CA GLU A 122 -24.27 -5.06 -11.12
C GLU A 122 -24.11 -4.38 -9.75
N GLY A 123 -23.55 -3.18 -9.78
CA GLY A 123 -23.40 -2.35 -8.58
C GLY A 123 -24.62 -1.49 -8.31
N PRO A 124 -24.76 -0.99 -7.09
CA PRO A 124 -25.86 -0.10 -6.72
C PRO A 124 -25.75 1.24 -7.47
N THR A 125 -26.92 1.83 -7.75
CA THR A 125 -27.07 3.15 -8.34
C THR A 125 -27.45 4.21 -7.31
N GLY A 126 -27.99 3.78 -6.16
CA GLY A 126 -28.43 4.62 -5.07
C GLY A 126 -28.59 3.84 -3.76
N PHE A 127 -29.16 4.51 -2.76
CA PHE A 127 -29.48 3.83 -1.49
C PHE A 127 -30.69 2.90 -1.63
N ASP A 128 -31.58 3.17 -2.57
CA ASP A 128 -32.84 2.42 -2.75
C ASP A 128 -32.57 0.99 -3.27
N ASP A 129 -31.51 0.81 -4.06
CA ASP A 129 -31.13 -0.49 -4.65
C ASP A 129 -29.86 -1.12 -4.03
N LEU A 130 -29.28 -0.46 -2.98
CA LEU A 130 -28.03 -0.88 -2.35
C LEU A 130 -28.10 -2.31 -1.77
N VAL A 131 -29.22 -2.63 -1.13
CA VAL A 131 -29.43 -3.95 -0.51
C VAL A 131 -29.65 -5.03 -1.56
N GLU A 132 -30.34 -4.75 -2.64
CA GLU A 132 -30.59 -5.68 -3.74
C GLU A 132 -29.26 -5.99 -4.48
N ASN A 133 -28.47 -4.96 -4.75
CA ASN A 133 -27.23 -5.05 -5.52
C ASN A 133 -25.96 -5.20 -4.64
N TYR A 134 -26.11 -5.71 -3.40
CA TYR A 134 -24.99 -5.80 -2.45
C TYR A 134 -23.77 -6.55 -2.98
N LYS A 135 -23.97 -7.59 -3.82
CA LYS A 135 -22.87 -8.37 -4.42
C LYS A 135 -21.98 -7.57 -5.37
N GLY A 136 -22.51 -6.48 -5.93
CA GLY A 136 -21.82 -5.62 -6.86
C GLY A 136 -21.09 -4.44 -6.21
N ILE A 137 -21.25 -4.22 -4.89
CA ILE A 137 -20.70 -3.06 -4.18
C ILE A 137 -19.19 -2.95 -4.38
N SER A 138 -18.45 -4.01 -4.06
CA SER A 138 -17.00 -3.97 -4.09
C SER A 138 -16.44 -3.75 -5.50
N TYR A 139 -17.05 -4.36 -6.51
CA TYR A 139 -16.66 -4.14 -7.91
C TYR A 139 -17.00 -2.73 -8.39
N ALA A 140 -18.18 -2.22 -8.09
CA ALA A 140 -18.60 -0.87 -8.48
C ALA A 140 -17.70 0.21 -7.84
N ALA A 141 -17.38 0.07 -6.55
CA ALA A 141 -16.49 0.98 -5.84
C ALA A 141 -15.07 0.97 -6.43
N TRP A 142 -14.51 -0.23 -6.64
CA TRP A 142 -13.21 -0.37 -7.29
C TRP A 142 -13.21 0.20 -8.71
N SER A 143 -14.21 -0.11 -9.53
CA SER A 143 -14.30 0.32 -10.92
C SER A 143 -14.37 1.85 -11.06
N LYS A 144 -15.22 2.51 -10.24
CA LYS A 144 -15.32 3.98 -10.22
C LYS A 144 -14.00 4.62 -9.77
N SER A 145 -13.38 4.10 -8.73
CA SER A 145 -12.11 4.60 -8.22
C SER A 145 -10.95 4.35 -9.19
N SER A 146 -10.89 3.16 -9.80
CA SER A 146 -9.90 2.82 -10.84
C SER A 146 -10.02 3.75 -12.06
N SER A 147 -11.27 4.03 -12.48
CA SER A 147 -11.53 4.97 -13.58
C SER A 147 -11.09 6.38 -13.23
N GLN A 148 -11.37 6.84 -12.00
CA GLN A 148 -10.93 8.13 -11.49
C GLN A 148 -9.41 8.25 -11.50
N ILE A 149 -8.68 7.26 -10.97
CA ILE A 149 -7.21 7.25 -10.96
C ILE A 149 -6.63 7.28 -12.37
N LYS A 150 -7.23 6.53 -13.31
CA LYS A 150 -6.77 6.45 -14.71
C LYS A 150 -7.03 7.72 -15.52
N SER A 151 -8.16 8.40 -15.25
CA SER A 151 -8.56 9.61 -15.99
C SER A 151 -7.96 10.90 -15.44
N SER A 152 -7.56 10.92 -14.17
CA SER A 152 -7.01 12.10 -13.50
C SER A 152 -5.52 12.27 -13.80
N SER A 153 -5.10 13.50 -14.07
CA SER A 153 -3.70 13.93 -14.19
C SER A 153 -3.17 14.61 -12.93
N ALA A 154 -3.93 14.59 -11.82
CA ALA A 154 -3.48 15.18 -10.57
C ALA A 154 -2.19 14.51 -10.08
N VAL A 155 -1.31 15.30 -9.48
CA VAL A 155 -0.05 14.87 -8.87
C VAL A 155 0.01 15.34 -7.43
N SER A 156 0.74 14.61 -6.62
CA SER A 156 1.04 15.02 -5.25
C SER A 156 2.01 16.22 -5.23
N PRO A 157 2.08 16.97 -4.11
CA PRO A 157 3.09 18.01 -3.96
C PRO A 157 4.50 17.42 -3.97
N ALA A 158 5.51 18.30 -4.09
CA ALA A 158 6.91 17.90 -4.05
C ALA A 158 7.22 17.12 -2.75
N LEU A 159 7.96 16.03 -2.90
CA LEU A 159 8.24 15.08 -1.82
C LEU A 159 9.70 15.17 -1.38
N LYS A 160 9.92 15.41 -0.09
CA LYS A 160 11.21 15.28 0.58
C LYS A 160 11.23 13.99 1.41
N ILE A 161 12.19 13.11 1.13
CA ILE A 161 12.38 11.89 1.91
C ILE A 161 13.58 12.07 2.82
N MET A 162 13.38 11.82 4.11
CA MET A 162 14.44 11.79 5.12
C MET A 162 14.47 10.36 5.70
N THR A 163 15.60 9.70 5.53
CA THR A 163 15.78 8.31 5.97
C THR A 163 16.76 8.28 7.14
N GLY A 164 16.44 7.52 8.16
CA GLY A 164 17.33 7.32 9.31
C GLY A 164 18.68 6.73 8.87
N PRO A 165 19.78 7.07 9.56
CA PRO A 165 21.14 6.71 9.13
C PRO A 165 21.38 5.19 9.05
N ASN A 166 20.64 4.38 9.81
CA ASN A 166 20.72 2.93 9.80
C ASN A 166 19.52 2.28 9.07
N THR A 167 18.58 3.09 8.57
CA THR A 167 17.34 2.62 7.95
C THR A 167 17.51 2.52 6.44
N LYS A 168 17.12 1.38 5.90
CA LYS A 168 16.96 1.20 4.46
C LYS A 168 15.59 1.70 4.02
N LEU A 169 15.53 2.55 2.99
CA LEU A 169 14.27 2.91 2.36
C LEU A 169 13.71 1.69 1.62
N ILE A 170 12.50 1.26 2.01
CA ILE A 170 11.85 0.07 1.45
C ILE A 170 10.92 0.41 0.27
N PHE A 171 10.60 1.67 0.07
CA PHE A 171 9.69 2.13 -0.99
C PHE A 171 10.50 2.54 -2.22
N GLU A 172 10.29 1.86 -3.34
CA GLU A 172 11.02 2.18 -4.57
C GLU A 172 10.62 3.52 -5.19
N LYS A 173 9.33 3.89 -5.11
CA LYS A 173 8.78 5.09 -5.77
C LYS A 173 7.69 5.75 -4.93
N PRO A 174 8.02 6.35 -3.78
CA PRO A 174 7.03 6.93 -2.87
C PRO A 174 6.12 8.00 -3.53
N ALA A 175 6.69 8.87 -4.37
CA ALA A 175 5.93 9.89 -5.07
C ALA A 175 4.83 9.31 -5.97
N ALA A 176 5.12 8.21 -6.68
CA ALA A 176 4.13 7.55 -7.52
C ALA A 176 2.94 6.99 -6.72
N ILE A 177 3.18 6.59 -5.46
CA ILE A 177 2.11 6.13 -4.56
C ILE A 177 1.23 7.32 -4.14
N PHE A 178 1.84 8.44 -3.79
CA PHE A 178 1.09 9.66 -3.44
C PHE A 178 0.31 10.21 -4.62
N ASP A 179 0.84 10.12 -5.84
CA ASP A 179 0.13 10.51 -7.06
C ASP A 179 -1.15 9.68 -7.28
N LEU A 180 -1.18 8.40 -6.91
CA LEU A 180 -2.39 7.58 -7.00
C LEU A 180 -3.51 8.13 -6.11
N ILE A 181 -3.19 8.54 -4.88
CA ILE A 181 -4.15 9.16 -3.96
C ILE A 181 -4.55 10.56 -4.43
N ALA A 182 -3.61 11.36 -4.95
CA ALA A 182 -3.91 12.66 -5.55
C ALA A 182 -4.88 12.54 -6.74
N ARG A 183 -4.74 11.48 -7.55
CA ARG A 183 -5.64 11.17 -8.66
C ARG A 183 -6.99 10.63 -8.20
N LEU A 184 -7.03 9.90 -7.11
CA LEU A 184 -8.27 9.41 -6.50
C LEU A 184 -9.11 10.58 -5.96
N TYR A 185 -8.45 11.61 -5.42
CA TYR A 185 -9.05 12.79 -4.79
C TYR A 185 -8.50 14.09 -5.38
N PRO A 186 -8.73 14.38 -6.66
CA PRO A 186 -8.17 15.55 -7.33
C PRO A 186 -8.69 16.84 -6.67
N GLY A 187 -7.77 17.75 -6.36
CA GLY A 187 -8.08 19.05 -5.75
C GLY A 187 -8.29 19.02 -4.23
N TYR A 188 -8.19 17.88 -3.56
CA TYR A 188 -8.34 17.77 -2.10
C TYR A 188 -7.00 17.65 -1.36
N GLY A 189 -5.93 17.27 -2.04
CA GLY A 189 -4.62 17.09 -1.44
C GLY A 189 -3.99 18.38 -0.89
N PRO A 190 -2.99 18.26 0.01
CA PRO A 190 -2.22 19.41 0.46
C PRO A 190 -1.48 20.06 -0.71
N ALA A 191 -1.44 21.40 -0.70
CA ALA A 191 -0.78 22.20 -1.75
C ALA A 191 0.72 22.39 -1.51
N ASN A 192 1.20 22.12 -0.29
CA ASN A 192 2.58 22.34 0.12
C ASN A 192 3.42 21.07 0.00
N ASP A 193 4.75 21.25 0.02
CA ASP A 193 5.72 20.16 0.03
C ASP A 193 5.47 19.19 1.19
N PHE A 194 5.75 17.92 0.93
CA PHE A 194 5.50 16.82 1.85
C PHE A 194 6.83 16.20 2.31
N THR A 195 7.01 16.06 3.62
CA THR A 195 8.20 15.38 4.17
C THR A 195 7.82 14.00 4.69
N VAL A 196 8.50 12.98 4.19
CA VAL A 196 8.42 11.62 4.71
C VAL A 196 9.63 11.35 5.59
N LEU A 197 9.38 10.99 6.85
CA LEU A 197 10.39 10.44 7.75
C LEU A 197 10.29 8.92 7.73
N SER A 198 11.30 8.25 7.20
CA SER A 198 11.37 6.78 7.18
C SER A 198 12.45 6.30 8.13
N PHE A 199 12.10 5.46 9.11
CA PHE A 199 13.04 5.01 10.13
C PHE A 199 12.67 3.64 10.68
N GLY A 200 13.69 2.90 11.10
CA GLY A 200 13.55 1.69 11.91
C GLY A 200 13.81 1.96 13.39
N TYR A 201 13.72 0.93 14.21
CA TYR A 201 13.88 1.06 15.66
C TYR A 201 15.22 1.69 16.10
N ASP A 202 16.31 1.36 15.40
CA ASP A 202 17.65 1.87 15.75
C ASP A 202 17.80 3.37 15.46
N ASP A 203 16.93 3.94 14.63
CA ASP A 203 16.91 5.35 14.26
C ASP A 203 15.77 6.15 14.92
N ARG A 204 15.04 5.57 15.91
CA ARG A 204 13.88 6.23 16.52
C ARG A 204 14.22 7.56 17.22
N GLU A 205 15.39 7.66 17.85
CA GLU A 205 15.86 8.90 18.49
C GLU A 205 16.14 10.00 17.45
N TRP A 206 16.76 9.62 16.33
CA TRP A 206 16.94 10.50 15.19
C TRP A 206 15.60 10.96 14.63
N ALA A 207 14.66 10.04 14.39
CA ALA A 207 13.34 10.36 13.85
C ALA A 207 12.55 11.28 14.79
N GLN A 208 12.61 11.04 16.09
CA GLN A 208 12.01 11.91 17.12
C GLN A 208 12.58 13.32 17.07
N THR A 209 13.89 13.46 16.92
CA THR A 209 14.58 14.75 16.80
C THR A 209 14.16 15.48 15.52
N GLN A 210 14.07 14.75 14.38
CA GLN A 210 13.61 15.35 13.13
C GLN A 210 12.14 15.81 13.25
N LEU A 211 11.27 15.00 13.85
CA LEU A 211 9.86 15.35 14.04
C LEU A 211 9.70 16.61 14.89
N LYS A 212 10.43 16.72 16.02
CA LYS A 212 10.43 17.93 16.85
C LYS A 212 10.95 19.17 16.11
N THR A 213 11.92 19.00 15.25
CA THR A 213 12.45 20.09 14.41
C THR A 213 11.43 20.55 13.36
N LEU A 214 10.74 19.61 12.73
CA LEU A 214 9.74 19.91 11.70
C LEU A 214 8.43 20.44 12.28
N LYS A 215 8.07 19.99 13.47
CA LYS A 215 6.80 20.30 14.17
C LYS A 215 7.05 20.76 15.63
N PRO A 216 7.80 21.85 15.87
CA PRO A 216 8.21 22.24 17.22
C PRO A 216 7.03 22.57 18.15
N ASN A 217 5.92 23.05 17.60
CA ASN A 217 4.76 23.49 18.37
C ASN A 217 3.62 22.45 18.40
N ASP A 218 3.81 21.27 17.81
CA ASP A 218 2.78 20.24 17.83
C ASP A 218 2.84 19.47 19.17
N PRO A 219 1.75 19.42 19.92
CA PRO A 219 1.73 18.74 21.23
C PRO A 219 1.90 17.21 21.10
N THR A 220 1.75 16.66 19.88
CA THR A 220 1.89 15.22 19.60
C THR A 220 3.26 14.87 19.01
N ASN A 221 4.20 15.80 18.97
CA ASN A 221 5.51 15.61 18.38
C ASN A 221 6.43 14.60 19.13
N GLY A 222 5.97 14.04 20.25
CA GLY A 222 6.59 12.93 20.98
C GLY A 222 6.24 11.53 20.44
N TRP A 223 5.37 11.44 19.44
CA TRP A 223 4.75 10.21 18.97
C TRP A 223 5.73 9.06 18.70
N VAL A 224 6.91 9.34 18.15
CA VAL A 224 7.89 8.29 17.80
C VAL A 224 8.27 7.46 19.01
N LEU A 225 8.70 8.10 20.10
CA LEU A 225 9.19 7.41 21.31
C LEU A 225 8.06 7.03 22.27
N GLU A 226 6.93 7.72 22.21
CA GLU A 226 5.83 7.54 23.16
C GLU A 226 4.76 6.57 22.66
N VAL A 227 4.60 6.41 21.34
CA VAL A 227 3.50 5.64 20.74
C VAL A 227 3.98 4.70 19.62
N GLY A 228 4.60 5.23 18.58
CA GLY A 228 4.79 4.52 17.31
C GLY A 228 6.00 3.58 17.28
N CYS A 229 7.03 3.83 18.11
CA CYS A 229 8.26 3.05 18.09
C CYS A 229 8.87 2.92 19.52
N VAL A 230 8.03 2.54 20.49
CA VAL A 230 8.44 2.41 21.90
C VAL A 230 9.41 1.25 22.08
N THR A 231 9.12 0.11 21.48
CA THR A 231 9.99 -1.07 21.47
C THR A 231 10.22 -1.52 20.03
N ARG A 232 11.20 -2.41 19.81
CA ARG A 232 11.46 -2.97 18.47
C ARG A 232 10.23 -3.71 17.91
N GLN A 233 9.48 -4.40 18.75
CA GLN A 233 8.27 -5.14 18.37
C GLN A 233 7.08 -4.23 18.05
N THR A 234 7.05 -3.02 18.59
CA THR A 234 5.99 -2.03 18.36
C THR A 234 6.39 -0.94 17.35
N CYS A 235 7.61 -1.02 16.79
CA CYS A 235 8.11 -0.05 15.82
C CYS A 235 7.59 -0.37 14.41
N TRP A 236 6.32 -0.06 14.18
CA TRP A 236 5.65 -0.24 12.90
C TRP A 236 4.46 0.73 12.76
N GLY A 237 3.96 0.89 11.53
CA GLY A 237 2.87 1.80 11.23
C GLY A 237 3.35 3.20 10.86
N GLY A 238 2.45 4.13 10.83
CA GLY A 238 2.70 5.51 10.44
C GLY A 238 1.82 6.49 11.20
N SER A 239 2.08 7.76 10.97
CA SER A 239 1.26 8.87 11.43
C SER A 239 1.52 10.09 10.56
N VAL A 240 0.49 10.91 10.34
CA VAL A 240 0.60 12.13 9.56
C VAL A 240 0.37 13.37 10.42
N TYR A 241 1.21 14.35 10.20
CA TYR A 241 1.13 15.69 10.80
C TYR A 241 0.86 16.69 9.69
N THR A 242 -0.31 17.27 9.68
CA THR A 242 -0.76 18.21 8.66
C THR A 242 -1.12 19.53 9.31
N ASP A 243 -0.60 20.62 8.76
CA ASP A 243 -1.06 21.98 9.00
C ASP A 243 -1.27 22.69 7.65
N GLN A 244 -1.79 23.90 7.69
CA GLN A 244 -2.04 24.69 6.47
C GLN A 244 -0.77 25.08 5.70
N LYS A 245 0.43 24.92 6.30
CA LYS A 245 1.71 25.32 5.73
C LYS A 245 2.58 24.14 5.34
N VAL A 246 2.63 23.12 6.19
CA VAL A 246 3.53 21.98 6.02
C VAL A 246 2.80 20.69 6.39
N SER A 247 2.90 19.69 5.52
CA SER A 247 2.40 18.34 5.80
C SER A 247 3.58 17.39 5.93
N GLN A 248 3.56 16.51 6.94
CA GLN A 248 4.59 15.48 7.15
C GLN A 248 3.95 14.12 7.33
N VAL A 249 4.60 13.12 6.79
CA VAL A 249 4.26 11.72 7.06
C VAL A 249 5.41 11.07 7.81
N LEU A 250 5.11 10.49 8.95
CA LEU A 250 6.06 9.74 9.75
C LEU A 250 5.83 8.24 9.54
N ILE A 251 6.83 7.54 9.02
CA ILE A 251 6.72 6.11 8.75
C ILE A 251 7.78 5.37 9.54
N ALA A 252 7.34 4.48 10.42
CA ALA A 252 8.22 3.56 11.11
C ALA A 252 8.32 2.24 10.34
N THR A 253 9.54 1.74 10.14
CA THR A 253 9.78 0.42 9.57
C THR A 253 10.01 -0.60 10.68
N THR A 254 9.60 -1.85 10.46
CA THR A 254 9.85 -2.94 11.40
C THR A 254 10.97 -3.84 10.89
N GLU A 255 11.49 -4.68 11.74
CA GLU A 255 12.42 -5.74 11.32
C GLU A 255 11.71 -6.82 10.50
N VAL A 256 10.42 -7.01 10.74
CA VAL A 256 9.57 -7.91 9.96
C VAL A 256 8.67 -7.06 9.08
N LEU A 257 9.07 -6.85 7.85
CA LEU A 257 8.32 -6.08 6.86
C LEU A 257 7.18 -6.93 6.32
N ASP A 258 5.97 -6.44 6.45
CA ASP A 258 4.78 -7.03 5.86
C ASP A 258 4.46 -6.41 4.48
N GLU A 259 3.38 -6.90 3.86
CA GLU A 259 2.94 -6.43 2.55
C GLU A 259 2.53 -4.95 2.58
N ASN A 260 1.97 -4.44 3.67
CA ASN A 260 1.57 -3.03 3.77
C ASN A 260 2.77 -2.08 3.67
N HIS A 261 3.93 -2.49 4.23
CA HIS A 261 5.16 -1.71 4.13
C HIS A 261 5.76 -1.81 2.73
N THR A 262 5.86 -3.01 2.16
CA THR A 262 6.58 -3.24 0.90
C THR A 262 5.79 -2.85 -0.34
N SER A 263 4.46 -2.96 -0.32
CA SER A 263 3.59 -2.56 -1.44
C SER A 263 3.38 -1.06 -1.56
N GLY A 264 3.64 -0.30 -0.51
CA GLY A 264 3.33 1.13 -0.40
C GLY A 264 1.92 1.44 0.11
N MET A 265 1.16 0.43 0.56
CA MET A 265 -0.17 0.65 1.15
C MET A 265 -0.11 1.56 2.37
N LEU A 266 0.88 1.40 3.25
CA LEU A 266 1.07 2.30 4.39
C LEU A 266 1.26 3.76 3.96
N LEU A 267 2.06 4.01 2.92
CA LEU A 267 2.22 5.37 2.37
C LEU A 267 0.92 5.94 1.82
N ALA A 268 0.16 5.13 1.10
CA ALA A 268 -1.15 5.53 0.56
C ALA A 268 -2.15 5.80 1.69
N HIS A 269 -2.13 5.01 2.77
CA HIS A 269 -2.94 5.20 3.96
C HIS A 269 -2.65 6.55 4.62
N GLU A 270 -1.41 6.78 4.97
CA GLU A 270 -0.99 8.01 5.66
C GLU A 270 -1.21 9.25 4.77
N TYR A 271 -0.94 9.16 3.48
CA TYR A 271 -1.22 10.29 2.58
C TYR A 271 -2.73 10.56 2.43
N THR A 272 -3.58 9.53 2.54
CA THR A 272 -5.03 9.75 2.59
C THR A 272 -5.43 10.55 3.83
N HIS A 273 -4.82 10.29 4.99
CA HIS A 273 -5.01 11.12 6.19
C HIS A 273 -4.58 12.56 5.97
N ALA A 274 -3.48 12.79 5.24
CA ALA A 274 -3.09 14.15 4.88
C ALA A 274 -4.15 14.84 4.01
N VAL A 275 -4.75 14.13 3.05
CA VAL A 275 -5.84 14.65 2.21
C VAL A 275 -7.09 14.97 3.05
N GLN A 276 -7.49 14.07 3.96
CA GLN A 276 -8.61 14.26 4.88
C GLN A 276 -8.38 15.47 5.79
N GLN A 277 -7.23 15.53 6.45
CA GLN A 277 -6.89 16.60 7.40
C GLN A 277 -6.70 17.95 6.71
N ASN A 278 -6.26 17.96 5.45
CA ASN A 278 -6.15 19.18 4.65
C ASN A 278 -7.52 19.88 4.46
N GLN A 279 -8.63 19.16 4.60
CA GLN A 279 -9.97 19.73 4.55
C GLN A 279 -10.38 20.40 5.88
N MET A 280 -9.70 20.06 6.97
CA MET A 280 -10.03 20.55 8.31
C MET A 280 -9.33 21.87 8.61
N ARG A 281 -10.08 22.86 9.06
CA ARG A 281 -9.53 24.19 9.38
C ARG A 281 -8.66 24.23 10.64
N PHE A 282 -8.79 23.21 11.50
CA PHE A 282 -8.13 23.17 12.80
C PHE A 282 -7.37 21.87 13.00
N PRO A 283 -6.13 21.92 13.51
CA PRO A 283 -5.28 20.73 13.67
C PRO A 283 -5.66 19.83 14.84
N GLN A 284 -6.73 20.13 15.60
CA GLN A 284 -7.19 19.34 16.75
C GLN A 284 -8.54 18.67 16.45
N PRO A 285 -8.54 17.64 15.61
CA PRO A 285 -9.76 17.09 15.04
C PRO A 285 -10.61 16.27 16.00
N TRP A 286 -9.98 15.55 16.92
CA TRP A 286 -10.60 14.48 17.72
C TRP A 286 -11.50 14.96 18.85
N LEU A 287 -11.58 16.27 19.10
CA LEU A 287 -12.31 16.87 20.22
C LEU A 287 -13.46 17.76 19.79
N ASN A 288 -13.80 17.77 18.49
CA ASN A 288 -14.81 18.67 17.94
C ASN A 288 -15.99 17.90 17.37
N ASP A 289 -17.20 18.30 17.70
CA ASP A 289 -18.47 17.75 17.19
C ASP A 289 -18.60 17.76 15.65
N THR A 290 -17.77 18.55 14.97
CA THR A 290 -17.74 18.60 13.51
C THR A 290 -16.85 17.55 12.87
N TYR A 291 -15.95 16.91 13.63
CA TYR A 291 -15.05 15.92 13.06
C TYR A 291 -15.81 14.65 12.62
N PRO A 292 -15.51 14.11 11.43
CA PRO A 292 -16.11 12.85 11.00
C PRO A 292 -15.81 11.69 11.96
N PRO A 293 -16.65 10.66 11.98
CA PRO A 293 -16.43 9.48 12.81
C PRO A 293 -15.06 8.82 12.57
N VAL A 294 -14.48 8.22 13.62
CA VAL A 294 -13.16 7.56 13.54
C VAL A 294 -13.15 6.46 12.48
N TRP A 295 -14.24 5.71 12.34
CA TRP A 295 -14.35 4.70 11.30
C TRP A 295 -14.38 5.28 9.87
N LEU A 296 -14.85 6.54 9.68
CA LEU A 296 -14.76 7.22 8.38
C LEU A 296 -13.32 7.72 8.12
N HIS A 297 -12.62 8.12 9.18
CA HIS A 297 -11.20 8.52 9.09
C HIS A 297 -10.33 7.33 8.69
N GLU A 298 -10.27 6.30 9.54
CA GLU A 298 -9.43 5.13 9.33
C GLU A 298 -9.92 4.25 8.17
N GLY A 299 -11.24 4.02 8.10
CA GLY A 299 -11.83 3.24 7.01
C GLY A 299 -11.71 3.90 5.64
N GLY A 300 -11.77 5.23 5.59
CA GLY A 300 -11.51 5.98 4.36
C GLY A 300 -10.07 5.80 3.88
N ALA A 301 -9.09 5.84 4.78
CA ALA A 301 -7.70 5.58 4.46
C ALA A 301 -7.45 4.10 4.08
N GLN A 302 -8.09 3.16 4.79
CA GLN A 302 -8.02 1.72 4.50
C GLN A 302 -8.61 1.37 3.12
N PHE A 303 -9.74 1.94 2.75
CA PHE A 303 -10.32 1.80 1.41
C PHE A 303 -9.37 2.39 0.35
N SER A 304 -8.91 3.61 0.57
CA SER A 304 -8.08 4.34 -0.40
C SER A 304 -6.75 3.66 -0.66
N GLN A 305 -6.06 3.15 0.37
CA GLN A 305 -4.80 2.42 0.21
C GLN A 305 -4.98 1.19 -0.67
N ASN A 306 -6.05 0.40 -0.43
CA ASN A 306 -6.30 -0.81 -1.20
C ASN A 306 -6.61 -0.47 -2.67
N VAL A 307 -7.55 0.45 -2.91
CA VAL A 307 -7.93 0.78 -4.28
C VAL A 307 -6.82 1.47 -5.05
N ALA A 308 -6.00 2.32 -4.40
CA ALA A 308 -4.89 2.99 -5.06
C ALA A 308 -3.80 2.00 -5.50
N ILE A 309 -3.38 1.10 -4.63
CA ILE A 309 -2.32 0.12 -4.96
C ILE A 309 -2.83 -0.94 -5.94
N ASN A 310 -4.09 -1.32 -5.83
CA ASN A 310 -4.69 -2.38 -6.66
C ASN A 310 -5.64 -1.83 -7.76
N TYR A 311 -5.50 -0.56 -8.17
CA TYR A 311 -6.40 0.05 -9.15
C TYR A 311 -6.41 -0.65 -10.52
N GLN A 312 -5.40 -1.42 -10.87
CA GLN A 312 -5.29 -2.14 -12.14
C GLN A 312 -5.91 -3.55 -12.11
N SER A 313 -6.22 -4.10 -10.92
CA SER A 313 -6.72 -5.48 -10.77
C SER A 313 -7.76 -5.58 -9.67
N PHE A 314 -8.99 -5.86 -10.06
CA PHE A 314 -10.06 -6.14 -9.10
C PHE A 314 -9.79 -7.39 -8.27
N GLU A 315 -9.17 -8.41 -8.85
CA GLU A 315 -8.82 -9.64 -8.13
C GLU A 315 -7.89 -9.34 -6.95
N LYS A 316 -6.85 -8.54 -7.16
CA LYS A 316 -5.93 -8.12 -6.09
C LYS A 316 -6.64 -7.27 -5.04
N TYR A 317 -7.45 -6.30 -5.49
CA TYR A 317 -8.27 -5.49 -4.60
C TYR A 317 -9.18 -6.35 -3.72
N SER A 318 -9.93 -7.27 -4.32
CA SER A 318 -10.88 -8.15 -3.65
C SER A 318 -10.17 -9.15 -2.71
N SER A 319 -9.03 -9.70 -3.12
CA SER A 319 -8.23 -10.60 -2.27
C SER A 319 -7.74 -9.88 -1.02
N TYR A 320 -7.07 -8.75 -1.17
CA TYR A 320 -6.59 -7.95 -0.04
C TYR A 320 -7.75 -7.54 0.89
N ARG A 321 -8.88 -7.04 0.33
CA ARG A 321 -10.08 -6.70 1.08
C ARG A 321 -10.55 -7.85 1.97
N ARG A 322 -10.61 -9.07 1.44
CA ARG A 322 -11.04 -10.26 2.17
C ARG A 322 -10.07 -10.64 3.28
N ASP A 323 -8.78 -10.59 2.98
CA ASP A 323 -7.73 -10.97 3.91
C ASP A 323 -7.69 -10.04 5.13
N VAL A 324 -7.66 -8.72 4.92
CA VAL A 324 -7.64 -7.75 6.03
C VAL A 324 -8.95 -7.69 6.80
N SER A 325 -10.09 -7.99 6.14
CA SER A 325 -11.40 -8.00 6.77
C SER A 325 -11.76 -9.35 7.44
N SER A 326 -10.84 -10.30 7.50
CA SER A 326 -11.09 -11.64 8.07
C SER A 326 -11.66 -11.59 9.50
N ILE A 327 -11.27 -10.60 10.29
CA ILE A 327 -11.76 -10.40 11.66
C ILE A 327 -13.28 -10.20 11.70
N ILE A 328 -13.86 -9.49 10.73
CA ILE A 328 -15.32 -9.29 10.66
C ILE A 328 -16.02 -10.39 9.86
N PHE A 329 -15.37 -10.96 8.83
CA PHE A 329 -15.93 -12.09 8.09
C PHE A 329 -16.08 -13.35 8.96
N ASN A 330 -15.18 -13.56 9.91
CA ASN A 330 -15.16 -14.75 10.76
C ASN A 330 -15.96 -14.60 12.07
N ASP A 331 -16.40 -13.40 12.44
CA ASP A 331 -17.22 -13.17 13.64
C ASP A 331 -18.73 -13.16 13.30
N SER A 332 -19.41 -14.28 13.56
CA SER A 332 -20.84 -14.45 13.28
C SER A 332 -21.77 -13.52 14.07
N LYS A 333 -21.27 -12.85 15.10
CA LYS A 333 -22.04 -11.88 15.90
C LYS A 333 -22.19 -10.52 15.22
N ILE A 334 -21.38 -10.25 14.19
CA ILE A 334 -21.42 -9.00 13.44
C ILE A 334 -22.55 -9.10 12.40
N ASP A 335 -23.77 -8.83 12.82
CA ASP A 335 -24.97 -8.73 11.99
C ASP A 335 -25.32 -7.27 11.65
N SER A 336 -26.41 -7.05 10.95
CA SER A 336 -26.87 -5.72 10.55
C SER A 336 -27.14 -4.78 11.73
N GLN A 337 -27.71 -5.31 12.83
CA GLN A 337 -27.98 -4.51 14.03
C GLN A 337 -26.67 -4.12 14.72
N TRP A 338 -25.77 -5.07 14.89
CA TRP A 338 -24.46 -4.83 15.48
C TRP A 338 -23.67 -3.75 14.67
N ILE A 339 -23.71 -3.83 13.33
CA ILE A 339 -23.06 -2.87 12.44
C ILE A 339 -23.63 -1.46 12.63
N GLN A 340 -24.97 -1.35 12.69
CA GLN A 340 -25.62 -0.05 12.95
C GLN A 340 -25.18 0.56 14.29
N GLU A 341 -25.20 -0.23 15.35
CA GLU A 341 -24.81 0.23 16.68
C GLU A 341 -23.34 0.67 16.72
N TYR A 342 -22.46 -0.13 16.10
CA TYR A 342 -21.02 0.17 16.00
C TYR A 342 -20.78 1.48 15.25
N LEU A 343 -21.35 1.65 14.07
CA LEU A 343 -21.15 2.82 13.23
C LEU A 343 -21.78 4.08 13.85
N ARG A 344 -22.94 3.96 14.50
CA ARG A 344 -23.58 5.07 15.22
C ARG A 344 -22.74 5.54 16.41
N GLY A 345 -22.13 4.61 17.14
CA GLY A 345 -21.25 4.91 18.26
C GLY A 345 -19.85 5.42 17.86
N GLY A 346 -19.47 5.31 16.60
CA GLY A 346 -18.11 5.54 16.11
C GLY A 346 -17.60 6.99 16.17
N THR A 347 -18.42 7.93 16.63
CA THR A 347 -17.99 9.29 17.01
C THR A 347 -17.37 9.36 18.41
N ASP A 348 -17.58 8.34 19.24
CA ASP A 348 -17.02 8.21 20.56
C ASP A 348 -15.85 7.20 20.59
N LEU A 349 -14.65 7.69 20.81
CA LEU A 349 -13.45 6.86 20.91
C LEU A 349 -13.55 5.81 22.03
N THR A 350 -14.28 6.09 23.11
CA THR A 350 -14.48 5.10 24.19
C THR A 350 -15.35 3.94 23.73
N TRP A 351 -16.30 4.19 22.84
CA TRP A 351 -17.11 3.14 22.22
C TRP A 351 -16.28 2.27 21.27
N VAL A 352 -15.52 2.90 20.37
CA VAL A 352 -14.68 2.17 19.39
C VAL A 352 -13.66 1.27 20.09
N ARG A 353 -13.12 1.71 21.25
CA ARG A 353 -12.14 0.97 22.05
C ARG A 353 -12.67 -0.25 22.79
N LYS A 354 -13.98 -0.44 22.87
CA LYS A 354 -14.56 -1.69 23.40
C LYS A 354 -14.32 -2.89 22.51
N TYR A 355 -13.96 -2.65 21.24
CA TYR A 355 -13.76 -3.65 20.22
C TYR A 355 -12.30 -3.73 19.79
N ASP A 356 -11.96 -4.75 19.02
CA ASP A 356 -10.65 -4.79 18.38
C ASP A 356 -10.46 -3.56 17.49
N ARG A 357 -9.32 -2.89 17.62
CA ARG A 357 -9.03 -1.65 16.90
C ARG A 357 -9.14 -1.79 15.37
N TRP A 358 -8.85 -2.99 14.84
CA TRP A 358 -8.91 -3.23 13.39
C TRP A 358 -10.32 -3.20 12.83
N ILE A 359 -11.35 -3.38 13.67
CA ILE A 359 -12.75 -3.28 13.23
C ILE A 359 -13.06 -1.89 12.69
N MET A 360 -12.53 -0.82 13.27
CA MET A 360 -12.77 0.53 12.75
C MET A 360 -12.20 0.73 11.34
N TYR A 361 -11.06 0.13 11.04
CA TYR A 361 -10.45 0.18 9.71
C TYR A 361 -11.29 -0.56 8.69
N VAL A 362 -11.58 -1.83 8.96
CA VAL A 362 -12.20 -2.72 7.97
C VAL A 362 -13.71 -2.49 7.84
N MET A 363 -14.42 -2.24 8.95
CA MET A 363 -15.85 -1.89 8.91
C MET A 363 -16.05 -0.52 8.27
N GLY A 364 -15.21 0.44 8.63
CA GLY A 364 -15.22 1.76 8.02
C GLY A 364 -14.90 1.70 6.52
N ALA A 365 -13.95 0.86 6.10
CA ALA A 365 -13.65 0.67 4.68
C ALA A 365 -14.86 0.11 3.90
N MET A 366 -15.59 -0.88 4.44
CA MET A 366 -16.80 -1.40 3.81
C MET A 366 -17.92 -0.34 3.72
N PHE A 367 -18.04 0.51 4.75
CA PHE A 367 -19.00 1.63 4.70
C PHE A 367 -18.63 2.62 3.59
N VAL A 368 -17.36 3.04 3.52
CA VAL A 368 -16.86 3.93 2.47
C VAL A 368 -16.99 3.30 1.09
N GLU A 369 -16.72 2.01 0.97
CA GLU A 369 -16.90 1.24 -0.27
C GLU A 369 -18.34 1.31 -0.77
N ALA A 370 -19.35 1.15 0.12
CA ALA A 370 -20.75 1.30 -0.25
C ALA A 370 -21.07 2.72 -0.76
N LEU A 371 -20.55 3.74 -0.11
CA LEU A 371 -20.70 5.14 -0.56
C LEU A 371 -20.05 5.39 -1.93
N VAL A 372 -18.85 4.87 -2.13
CA VAL A 372 -18.11 4.99 -3.41
C VAL A 372 -18.81 4.20 -4.51
N ALA A 373 -19.37 3.04 -4.20
CA ALA A 373 -20.16 2.26 -5.16
C ALA A 373 -21.36 3.07 -5.70
N ILE A 374 -22.02 3.86 -4.85
CA ILE A 374 -23.13 4.72 -5.25
C ILE A 374 -22.62 5.93 -6.04
N LYS A 375 -21.68 6.74 -5.46
CA LYS A 375 -21.42 8.10 -5.93
C LYS A 375 -19.99 8.38 -6.38
N GLY A 376 -19.08 7.38 -6.32
CA GLY A 376 -17.65 7.57 -6.59
C GLY A 376 -16.87 8.09 -5.37
N PRO A 377 -15.53 8.24 -5.50
CA PRO A 377 -14.67 8.53 -4.35
C PRO A 377 -14.72 9.99 -3.86
N GLU A 378 -14.81 10.98 -4.74
CA GLU A 378 -14.73 12.41 -4.39
C GLU A 378 -15.76 12.87 -3.36
N PRO A 379 -17.05 12.42 -3.41
CA PRO A 379 -18.05 12.78 -2.41
C PRO A 379 -17.64 12.46 -0.97
N THR A 380 -16.83 11.46 -0.75
CA THR A 380 -16.31 11.16 0.59
C THR A 380 -15.44 12.30 1.13
N MET A 381 -14.62 12.93 0.27
CA MET A 381 -13.80 14.10 0.64
C MET A 381 -14.61 15.38 0.74
N GLU A 382 -15.71 15.52 -0.01
CA GLU A 382 -16.62 16.65 0.15
C GLU A 382 -17.30 16.66 1.54
N VAL A 383 -17.58 15.47 2.13
CA VAL A 383 -18.02 15.37 3.53
C VAL A 383 -16.96 15.97 4.47
N TRP A 384 -15.68 15.62 4.29
CA TRP A 384 -14.57 16.18 5.06
C TRP A 384 -14.48 17.69 4.93
N LYS A 385 -14.58 18.22 3.73
CA LYS A 385 -14.54 19.67 3.44
C LYS A 385 -15.70 20.42 4.09
N LEU A 386 -16.91 19.87 4.05
CA LEU A 386 -18.06 20.48 4.68
C LEU A 386 -17.94 20.47 6.22
N THR A 387 -17.41 19.41 6.81
CA THR A 387 -17.14 19.35 8.26
C THR A 387 -16.03 20.32 8.65
N GLY A 388 -14.98 20.43 7.85
CA GLY A 388 -13.93 21.45 8.02
C GLY A 388 -14.44 22.88 7.92
N ASN A 389 -15.56 23.10 7.22
CA ASN A 389 -16.27 24.36 7.14
C ASN A 389 -17.31 24.57 8.27
N GLY A 390 -17.37 23.67 9.25
CA GLY A 390 -18.16 23.82 10.48
C GLY A 390 -19.50 23.08 10.49
N LEU A 391 -19.85 22.30 9.44
CA LEU A 391 -21.03 21.44 9.51
C LEU A 391 -20.74 20.24 10.42
N LYS A 392 -21.74 19.80 11.18
CA LYS A 392 -21.66 18.50 11.86
C LYS A 392 -21.69 17.36 10.84
N PHE A 393 -21.03 16.25 11.14
CA PHE A 393 -20.95 15.10 10.22
C PHE A 393 -22.32 14.67 9.64
N PRO A 394 -23.41 14.50 10.41
CA PRO A 394 -24.69 14.11 9.84
C PRO A 394 -25.25 15.08 8.81
N GLN A 395 -25.04 16.40 9.04
CA GLN A 395 -25.47 17.46 8.11
C GLN A 395 -24.63 17.47 6.84
N ALA A 396 -23.31 17.29 6.97
CA ALA A 396 -22.40 17.18 5.84
C ALA A 396 -22.73 15.95 5.00
N PHE A 397 -22.99 14.81 5.64
CA PHE A 397 -23.40 13.57 4.99
C PHE A 397 -24.69 13.78 4.19
N GLU A 398 -25.72 14.31 4.82
CA GLU A 398 -27.02 14.55 4.14
C GLU A 398 -26.88 15.50 2.95
N LYS A 399 -26.10 16.57 3.10
CA LYS A 399 -25.84 17.52 2.01
C LYS A 399 -25.14 16.87 0.80
N VAL A 400 -24.22 15.94 1.04
CA VAL A 400 -23.47 15.24 -0.02
C VAL A 400 -24.30 14.14 -0.66
N TYR A 401 -24.96 13.34 0.16
CA TYR A 401 -25.61 12.10 -0.29
C TYR A 401 -27.11 12.25 -0.55
N GLY A 402 -27.75 13.32 -0.10
CA GLY A 402 -29.18 13.59 -0.31
C GLY A 402 -30.11 12.77 0.60
N ILE A 403 -29.55 12.04 1.56
CA ILE A 403 -30.26 11.25 2.56
C ILE A 403 -29.61 11.48 3.93
N SER A 404 -30.40 11.56 5.00
CA SER A 404 -29.83 11.68 6.34
C SER A 404 -29.03 10.44 6.73
N PHE A 405 -27.96 10.63 7.52
CA PHE A 405 -27.12 9.53 8.00
C PHE A 405 -27.95 8.44 8.71
N GLU A 406 -28.93 8.85 9.54
CA GLU A 406 -29.79 7.91 10.27
C GLU A 406 -30.70 7.06 9.34
N LYS A 407 -31.05 7.56 8.16
CA LYS A 407 -31.79 6.79 7.16
C LYS A 407 -30.87 5.91 6.30
N ALA A 408 -29.67 6.38 5.99
CA ALA A 408 -28.71 5.62 5.20
C ALA A 408 -28.07 4.46 5.99
N LEU A 409 -27.84 4.67 7.28
CA LEU A 409 -27.14 3.72 8.17
C LEU A 409 -27.77 2.30 8.17
N PRO A 410 -29.07 2.11 8.39
CA PRO A 410 -29.66 0.76 8.35
C PRO A 410 -29.55 0.09 6.97
N VAL A 411 -29.65 0.86 5.89
CA VAL A 411 -29.55 0.35 4.52
C VAL A 411 -28.12 -0.16 4.24
N ILE A 412 -27.12 0.66 4.55
CA ILE A 412 -25.71 0.28 4.37
C ILE A 412 -25.35 -0.89 5.29
N SER A 413 -25.79 -0.87 6.55
CA SER A 413 -25.50 -1.94 7.50
C SER A 413 -26.11 -3.28 7.05
N LYS A 414 -27.31 -3.26 6.45
CA LYS A 414 -27.94 -4.46 5.88
C LYS A 414 -27.14 -4.98 4.69
N ALA A 415 -26.73 -4.10 3.78
CA ALA A 415 -25.91 -4.48 2.62
C ALA A 415 -24.58 -5.11 3.06
N ILE A 416 -23.87 -4.49 4.01
CA ILE A 416 -22.62 -5.04 4.57
C ILE A 416 -22.88 -6.41 5.24
N ALA A 417 -23.94 -6.55 6.03
CA ALA A 417 -24.28 -7.83 6.67
C ALA A 417 -24.52 -8.94 5.63
N LEU A 418 -25.18 -8.62 4.52
CA LEU A 418 -25.35 -9.56 3.40
C LEU A 418 -24.03 -9.95 2.74
N GLU A 419 -23.11 -8.99 2.53
CA GLU A 419 -21.75 -9.29 2.04
C GLU A 419 -20.98 -10.21 2.99
N LEU A 420 -21.17 -10.05 4.29
CA LEU A 420 -20.61 -10.93 5.32
C LEU A 420 -21.32 -12.29 5.41
N GLY A 421 -22.37 -12.54 4.61
CA GLY A 421 -23.18 -13.77 4.65
C GLY A 421 -24.16 -13.83 5.82
N ARG A 422 -24.60 -12.67 6.33
CA ARG A 422 -25.51 -12.53 7.50
C ARG A 422 -26.75 -11.73 7.09
N GLY A 423 -27.55 -12.33 6.25
CA GLY A 423 -28.77 -11.74 5.70
C GLY A 423 -30.03 -12.11 6.42
#